data_d3ff1ef59932067cb9154073077087a6
#
_entry.id   d3ff1ef59932067cb9154073077087a6
#
_cell.length_a   1.000
_cell.length_b   1.000
_cell.length_c   1.000
_cell.angle_alpha   90.00
_cell.angle_beta   90.00
_cell.angle_gamma   90.00
#
_symmetry.space_group_name_H-M   'P 1'
#
loop_
_entity.id
_entity.type
_entity.pdbx_description
1 polymer ?
#
loop_
_entity_poly.entity_id
_entity_poly.type
_entity_poly.pdbx_seq_one_letter_code
_entity_poly.pdbx_strand_id
1 'polypeptide(L)'
;MGGKKQIREAFRTAVFKRDKNTCKVCDKKHIDTEGLDAHHITDRSEMPNGGYVKENGISVCKEDCHMKVEAYHISGGVSWIYGLHPDDLYKKINSSKELAIEKSNELEV
;
A
#
# COMPACT_ATOMS: atom_id res chain seq x y z
N MET A 1 9.59 -7.08 22.11
CA MET A 1 9.76 -6.00 21.25
C MET A 1 9.30 -6.26 19.82
N GLY A 2 8.28 -5.58 19.38
CA GLY A 2 7.81 -5.74 18.03
C GLY A 2 8.84 -5.25 17.03
N GLY A 3 9.59 -6.12 16.43
CA GLY A 3 10.57 -5.73 15.46
C GLY A 3 9.92 -5.25 14.16
N LYS A 4 10.75 -4.73 13.26
CA LYS A 4 10.29 -4.29 11.95
C LYS A 4 9.55 -5.41 11.20
N LYS A 5 9.98 -6.65 11.40
CA LYS A 5 9.35 -7.79 10.76
C LYS A 5 7.87 -7.93 11.17
N GLN A 6 7.58 -7.80 12.46
CA GLN A 6 6.20 -7.91 12.94
C GLN A 6 5.33 -6.78 12.43
N ILE A 7 5.88 -5.58 12.34
CA ILE A 7 5.16 -4.41 11.81
C ILE A 7 4.82 -4.63 10.35
N ARG A 8 5.77 -5.15 9.56
CA ARG A 8 5.55 -5.43 8.14
C ARG A 8 4.49 -6.51 7.94
N GLU A 9 4.55 -7.57 8.75
CA GLU A 9 3.56 -8.65 8.64
C GLU A 9 2.17 -8.17 9.03
N ALA A 10 2.06 -7.37 10.09
CA ALA A 10 0.79 -6.80 10.50
C ALA A 10 0.21 -5.90 9.41
N PHE A 11 1.07 -5.10 8.78
CA PHE A 11 0.67 -4.24 7.66
C PHE A 11 0.13 -5.07 6.50
N ARG A 12 0.88 -6.06 6.05
CA ARG A 12 0.46 -6.93 4.95
C ARG A 12 -0.86 -7.63 5.25
N THR A 13 -0.97 -8.20 6.44
CA THR A 13 -2.19 -8.89 6.87
C THR A 13 -3.39 -7.96 6.84
N ALA A 14 -3.24 -6.75 7.39
CA ALA A 14 -4.34 -5.79 7.44
C ALA A 14 -4.76 -5.33 6.04
N VAL A 15 -3.79 -5.08 5.16
CA VAL A 15 -4.07 -4.64 3.79
C VAL A 15 -4.80 -5.74 3.03
N PHE A 16 -4.29 -6.96 3.05
CA PHE A 16 -4.89 -8.07 2.30
C PHE A 16 -6.27 -8.43 2.84
N LYS A 17 -6.44 -8.39 4.15
CA LYS A 17 -7.74 -8.67 4.77
C LYS A 17 -8.79 -7.64 4.36
N ARG A 18 -8.44 -6.36 4.42
CA ARG A 18 -9.36 -5.31 4.00
C ARG A 18 -9.75 -5.49 2.53
N ASP A 19 -8.78 -5.81 1.68
CA ASP A 19 -9.00 -5.92 0.23
C ASP A 19 -9.49 -7.30 -0.18
N LYS A 20 -9.68 -8.23 0.78
CA LYS A 20 -10.19 -9.58 0.54
C LYS A 20 -9.39 -10.33 -0.52
N ASN A 21 -8.07 -10.22 -0.44
CA ASN A 21 -7.13 -10.86 -1.36
C ASN A 21 -7.40 -10.49 -2.83
N THR A 22 -7.90 -9.30 -3.06
CA THR A 22 -8.25 -8.83 -4.40
C THR A 22 -7.31 -7.69 -4.80
N CYS A 23 -6.71 -7.77 -5.99
CA CYS A 23 -5.92 -6.68 -6.53
C CYS A 23 -6.84 -5.49 -6.78
N LYS A 24 -6.49 -4.34 -6.20
CA LYS A 24 -7.34 -3.15 -6.34
C LYS A 24 -7.12 -2.41 -7.66
N VAL A 25 -6.17 -2.87 -8.47
CA VAL A 25 -5.91 -2.27 -9.79
C VAL A 25 -6.65 -3.03 -10.89
N CYS A 26 -6.51 -4.36 -10.96
CA CYS A 26 -7.13 -5.17 -12.01
C CYS A 26 -8.32 -5.99 -11.53
N ASP A 27 -8.65 -5.92 -10.24
CA ASP A 27 -9.77 -6.64 -9.61
C ASP A 27 -9.65 -8.15 -9.60
N LYS A 28 -8.46 -8.69 -9.89
CA LYS A 28 -8.24 -10.13 -9.82
C LYS A 28 -8.23 -10.59 -8.37
N LYS A 29 -9.09 -11.56 -8.06
CA LYS A 29 -9.12 -12.16 -6.74
C LYS A 29 -8.12 -13.31 -6.68
N HIS A 30 -7.34 -13.36 -5.60
CA HIS A 30 -6.36 -14.41 -5.39
C HIS A 30 -6.83 -15.38 -4.32
N ILE A 31 -6.46 -16.65 -4.47
CA ILE A 31 -6.83 -17.68 -3.50
C ILE A 31 -6.13 -17.44 -2.17
N ASP A 32 -4.87 -16.99 -2.25
CA ASP A 32 -4.07 -16.67 -1.07
C ASP A 32 -3.27 -15.40 -1.33
N THR A 33 -2.37 -15.05 -0.43
CA THR A 33 -1.61 -13.81 -0.52
C THR A 33 -0.29 -13.95 -1.27
N GLU A 34 0.04 -15.14 -1.78
CA GLU A 34 1.33 -15.37 -2.44
C GLU A 34 1.50 -14.52 -3.69
N GLY A 35 0.44 -14.33 -4.44
CA GLY A 35 0.47 -13.55 -5.68
C GLY A 35 0.22 -12.07 -5.49
N LEU A 36 0.18 -11.58 -4.25
CA LEU A 36 -0.14 -10.20 -3.93
C LEU A 36 1.01 -9.50 -3.21
N ASP A 37 1.12 -8.21 -3.44
CA ASP A 37 1.97 -7.33 -2.64
C ASP A 37 1.11 -6.28 -1.97
N ALA A 38 1.53 -5.86 -0.78
CA ALA A 38 0.94 -4.71 -0.10
C ALA A 38 1.83 -3.52 -0.45
N HIS A 39 1.35 -2.71 -1.39
CA HIS A 39 2.10 -1.55 -1.89
C HIS A 39 1.90 -0.36 -0.96
N HIS A 40 3.00 0.31 -0.57
CA HIS A 40 2.94 1.58 0.16
C HIS A 40 2.53 2.67 -0.83
N ILE A 41 1.37 3.29 -0.59
CA ILE A 41 0.87 4.33 -1.49
C ILE A 41 1.79 5.54 -1.45
N THR A 42 2.11 6.05 -0.26
CA THR A 42 3.17 7.04 -0.07
C THR A 42 4.40 6.28 0.43
N ASP A 43 5.54 6.56 -0.17
CA ASP A 43 6.77 5.84 0.13
C ASP A 43 7.12 5.89 1.62
N ARG A 44 7.72 4.81 2.11
CA ARG A 44 8.09 4.69 3.53
C ARG A 44 8.94 5.86 4.02
N SER A 45 9.84 6.33 3.16
CA SER A 45 10.75 7.42 3.52
C SER A 45 10.03 8.76 3.74
N GLU A 46 8.79 8.88 3.25
CA GLU A 46 8.02 10.12 3.36
C GLU A 46 6.91 10.04 4.39
N MET A 47 6.84 8.94 5.14
CA MET A 47 5.76 8.73 6.11
C MET A 47 6.29 8.61 7.53
N PRO A 48 5.55 9.10 8.52
CA PRO A 48 5.91 8.87 9.91
C PRO A 48 6.00 7.37 10.18
N ASN A 49 7.04 6.93 10.89
CA ASN A 49 7.22 5.54 11.27
C ASN A 49 7.14 4.54 10.11
N GLY A 50 7.45 5.00 8.88
CA GLY A 50 7.48 4.15 7.70
C GLY A 50 6.14 3.88 7.04
N GLY A 51 5.04 4.40 7.58
CA GLY A 51 3.73 4.28 6.95
C GLY A 51 3.17 2.87 6.88
N TYR A 52 3.49 2.02 7.86
CA TYR A 52 3.02 0.63 7.90
C TYR A 52 1.62 0.50 8.47
N VAL A 53 0.67 1.21 7.86
CA VAL A 53 -0.74 1.17 8.26
C VAL A 53 -1.59 0.86 7.03
N LYS A 54 -2.72 0.19 7.24
CA LYS A 54 -3.58 -0.19 6.12
C LYS A 54 -4.08 1.03 5.33
N GLU A 55 -4.18 2.19 5.98
CA GLU A 55 -4.58 3.43 5.32
C GLU A 55 -3.56 3.91 4.29
N ASN A 56 -2.35 3.37 4.32
CA ASN A 56 -1.28 3.68 3.36
C ASN A 56 -0.91 2.47 2.51
N GLY A 57 -1.73 1.43 2.50
CA GLY A 57 -1.41 0.21 1.79
C GLY A 57 -2.53 -0.22 0.86
N ILE A 58 -2.16 -0.82 -0.26
CA ILE A 58 -3.13 -1.29 -1.25
C ILE A 58 -2.65 -2.62 -1.82
N SER A 59 -3.58 -3.56 -1.96
CA SER A 59 -3.26 -4.88 -2.52
C SER A 59 -3.13 -4.81 -4.03
N VAL A 60 -2.03 -5.31 -4.56
CA VAL A 60 -1.79 -5.35 -6.00
C VAL A 60 -1.18 -6.68 -6.40
N CYS A 61 -1.42 -7.11 -7.64
CA CYS A 61 -0.78 -8.29 -8.18
C CYS A 61 0.73 -8.11 -8.16
N LYS A 62 1.43 -9.09 -7.62
CA LYS A 62 2.88 -9.02 -7.46
C LYS A 62 3.59 -8.86 -8.80
N GLU A 63 3.19 -9.59 -9.81
CA GLU A 63 3.90 -9.62 -11.09
C GLU A 63 3.52 -8.52 -12.07
N ASP A 64 2.25 -8.11 -12.06
CA ASP A 64 1.78 -7.15 -13.06
C ASP A 64 1.52 -5.77 -12.49
N CYS A 65 0.59 -5.68 -11.56
CA CYS A 65 0.08 -4.38 -11.12
C CYS A 65 1.03 -3.63 -10.20
N HIS A 66 1.91 -4.35 -9.48
CA HIS A 66 2.85 -3.70 -8.59
C HIS A 66 3.81 -2.79 -9.37
N MET A 67 4.28 -3.25 -10.52
CA MET A 67 5.14 -2.41 -11.36
C MET A 67 4.43 -1.16 -11.83
N LYS A 68 3.14 -1.27 -12.12
CA LYS A 68 2.36 -0.14 -12.60
C LYS A 68 2.20 0.94 -11.52
N VAL A 69 1.93 0.54 -10.29
CA VAL A 69 1.77 1.52 -9.20
C VAL A 69 3.10 2.07 -8.72
N GLU A 70 4.20 1.32 -8.93
CA GLU A 70 5.54 1.77 -8.56
C GLU A 70 6.08 2.87 -9.47
N ALA A 71 5.51 3.04 -10.66
CA ALA A 71 5.99 4.02 -11.62
C ALA A 71 6.13 5.42 -11.01
N TYR A 72 5.21 5.82 -10.14
CA TYR A 72 5.29 7.11 -9.47
C TYR A 72 6.54 7.20 -8.59
N HIS A 73 6.79 6.18 -7.78
CA HIS A 73 7.95 6.19 -6.88
C HIS A 73 9.26 6.09 -7.65
N ILE A 74 9.31 5.23 -8.64
CA ILE A 74 10.52 5.02 -9.43
C ILE A 74 10.94 6.30 -10.14
N SER A 75 9.98 7.08 -10.61
CA SER A 75 10.25 8.33 -11.33
C SER A 75 10.48 9.53 -10.41
N GLY A 76 10.41 9.34 -9.09
CA GLY A 76 10.51 10.44 -8.16
C GLY A 76 9.30 11.38 -8.21
N GLY A 77 8.14 10.86 -8.61
CA GLY A 77 6.91 11.64 -8.68
C GLY A 77 6.74 12.41 -9.98
N VAL A 78 7.63 12.15 -10.97
CA VAL A 78 7.59 12.89 -12.24
C VAL A 78 6.57 12.28 -13.21
N SER A 79 6.41 10.96 -13.18
CA SER A 79 5.48 10.30 -14.09
C SER A 79 4.78 9.13 -13.41
N TRP A 80 3.62 8.78 -13.92
CA TRP A 80 2.83 7.66 -13.41
C TRP A 80 1.86 7.22 -14.49
N ILE A 81 1.29 6.03 -14.28
CA ILE A 81 0.28 5.52 -15.20
C ILE A 81 -1.06 6.19 -14.87
N TYR A 82 -1.81 6.59 -15.89
CA TYR A 82 -3.10 7.25 -15.72
C TYR A 82 -4.02 6.42 -14.80
N GLY A 83 -4.59 7.10 -13.81
CA GLY A 83 -5.46 6.45 -12.83
C GLY A 83 -4.74 5.75 -11.69
N LEU A 84 -3.41 5.79 -11.67
CA LEU A 84 -2.60 5.13 -10.64
C LEU A 84 -1.64 6.08 -9.90
N HIS A 85 -1.98 7.36 -9.89
CA HIS A 85 -1.31 8.32 -9.02
C HIS A 85 -1.64 7.96 -7.56
N PRO A 86 -0.74 8.26 -6.59
CA PRO A 86 -1.06 7.99 -5.19
C PRO A 86 -2.43 8.49 -4.75
N ASP A 87 -2.85 9.66 -5.21
CA ASP A 87 -4.18 10.18 -4.87
C ASP A 87 -5.29 9.25 -5.36
N ASP A 88 -5.12 8.66 -6.54
CA ASP A 88 -6.09 7.69 -7.08
C ASP A 88 -6.11 6.42 -6.24
N LEU A 89 -4.93 5.97 -5.81
CA LEU A 89 -4.82 4.75 -5.01
C LEU A 89 -5.49 4.92 -3.64
N TYR A 90 -5.30 6.08 -3.01
CA TYR A 90 -5.98 6.37 -1.75
C TYR A 90 -7.49 6.32 -1.93
N LYS A 91 -8.01 6.88 -3.03
CA LYS A 91 -9.45 6.85 -3.30
C LYS A 91 -9.97 5.42 -3.43
N LYS A 92 -9.19 4.54 -4.05
CA LYS A 92 -9.59 3.15 -4.24
C LYS A 92 -9.81 2.40 -2.93
N ILE A 93 -9.19 2.85 -1.85
CA ILE A 93 -9.31 2.21 -0.54
C ILE A 93 -10.04 3.09 0.47
N ASN A 94 -10.70 4.13 0.00
CA ASN A 94 -11.44 5.08 0.84
C ASN A 94 -10.55 5.70 1.93
N SER A 95 -9.33 6.10 1.55
CA SER A 95 -8.36 6.69 2.46
C SER A 95 -7.85 8.03 1.89
N SER A 96 -6.89 8.62 2.56
CA SER A 96 -6.23 9.83 2.13
C SER A 96 -4.83 9.87 2.71
N LYS A 97 -3.98 10.73 2.13
CA LYS A 97 -2.64 10.90 2.65
C LYS A 97 -2.67 11.43 4.09
N GLU A 98 -3.58 12.36 4.37
CA GLU A 98 -3.76 12.92 5.71
C GLU A 98 -4.12 11.85 6.73
N LEU A 99 -5.07 10.99 6.39
CA LEU A 99 -5.47 9.89 7.28
C LEU A 99 -4.32 8.90 7.47
N ALA A 100 -3.60 8.60 6.40
CA ALA A 100 -2.46 7.69 6.47
C ALA A 100 -1.37 8.25 7.39
N ILE A 101 -1.11 9.56 7.33
CA ILE A 101 -0.14 10.21 8.21
C ILE A 101 -0.60 10.13 9.66
N GLU A 102 -1.87 10.42 9.91
CA GLU A 102 -2.43 10.37 11.26
C GLU A 102 -2.27 8.98 11.87
N LYS A 103 -2.65 7.95 11.12
CA LYS A 103 -2.55 6.58 11.60
C LYS A 103 -1.10 6.13 11.76
N SER A 104 -0.22 6.57 10.86
CA SER A 104 1.21 6.24 10.96
C SER A 104 1.85 6.84 12.20
N ASN A 105 1.40 8.02 12.61
CA ASN A 105 1.89 8.65 13.85
C ASN A 105 1.51 7.84 15.10
N GLU A 106 0.47 7.03 15.01
CA GLU A 106 0.01 6.20 16.12
C GLU A 106 0.79 4.89 16.25
N LEU A 107 1.62 4.56 15.27
CA LEU A 107 2.40 3.33 15.31
C LEU A 107 3.44 3.36 16.45
N GLU A 108 3.52 2.24 17.16
CA GLU A 108 4.55 2.04 18.18
C GLU A 108 5.69 1.23 17.56
N VAL A 109 6.74 1.92 17.19
CA VAL A 109 7.91 1.31 16.55
C VAL A 109 9.18 1.48 17.37
#